data_55e99b08a5f4560e925a04c7d2a7d4b6
#
_entry.id   55e99b08a5f4560e925a04c7d2a7d4b6
#
_cell.length_a   1.000
_cell.length_b   1.000
_cell.length_c   1.000
_cell.angle_alpha   90.00
_cell.angle_beta   90.00
_cell.angle_gamma   90.00
#
_symmetry.space_group_name_H-M   'P 1'
#
loop_
_entity.id
_entity.type
_entity.pdbx_description
1 polymer ?
#
loop_
_entity_poly.entity_id
_entity_poly.type
_entity_poly.pdbx_seq_one_letter_code
_entity_poly.pdbx_strand_id
1 'polypeptide(L)'
;MRFWMTGMFASALTGFVWVALWHLVLTMTAILTMGAALPLALGPAALAGLVAGVFAGFQRPASSRNRRIAGIALIACLLFGFSLGAPFDPAGLLAVWQRVLLLVLASAAGWLSIEKTVGPATAGCMARYAAEEFYLRLLWGLGLMMFVLIVAVPFYVMVMTSLKSQQSLLINP
;
A
#
# COMPACT_ATOMS: atom_id res chain seq x y z
N MET A 1 17.95 5.07 -25.69
CA MET A 1 17.68 5.39 -24.28
C MET A 1 17.06 4.19 -23.60
N ARG A 2 17.57 3.74 -22.46
CA ARG A 2 16.98 2.61 -21.75
C ARG A 2 15.79 3.12 -20.93
N PHE A 3 14.57 2.75 -21.30
CA PHE A 3 13.30 3.20 -20.73
C PHE A 3 13.23 3.06 -19.20
N TRP A 4 13.78 1.97 -18.65
CA TRP A 4 13.84 1.70 -17.22
C TRP A 4 14.77 2.61 -16.39
N MET A 5 15.58 3.45 -17.06
CA MET A 5 16.39 4.49 -16.42
C MET A 5 15.68 5.84 -16.32
N THR A 6 14.42 5.94 -16.76
CA THR A 6 13.64 7.16 -16.58
C THR A 6 13.06 7.21 -15.18
N GLY A 7 13.23 8.33 -14.47
CA GLY A 7 12.68 8.51 -13.12
C GLY A 7 11.16 8.37 -13.10
N MET A 8 10.48 8.68 -14.19
CA MET A 8 9.05 8.52 -14.32
C MET A 8 8.61 7.07 -14.31
N PHE A 9 9.32 6.19 -15.06
CA PHE A 9 9.05 4.76 -15.03
C PHE A 9 9.32 4.15 -13.64
N ALA A 10 10.46 4.51 -13.05
CA ALA A 10 10.83 4.06 -11.72
C ALA A 10 9.80 4.48 -10.65
N SER A 11 9.33 5.73 -10.70
CA SER A 11 8.30 6.24 -9.79
C SER A 11 6.95 5.56 -10.01
N ALA A 12 6.55 5.32 -11.26
CA ALA A 12 5.32 4.59 -11.60
C ALA A 12 5.35 3.15 -11.06
N LEU A 13 6.46 2.44 -11.28
CA LEU A 13 6.68 1.10 -10.74
C LEU A 13 6.61 1.08 -9.21
N THR A 14 7.23 2.05 -8.56
CA THR A 14 7.19 2.20 -7.09
C THR A 14 5.77 2.38 -6.60
N GLY A 15 5.01 3.26 -7.22
CA GLY A 15 3.61 3.48 -6.85
C GLY A 15 2.77 2.23 -7.05
N PHE A 16 2.91 1.56 -8.19
CA PHE A 16 2.25 0.28 -8.47
C PHE A 16 2.50 -0.75 -7.36
N VAL A 17 3.77 -0.96 -7.02
CA VAL A 17 4.17 -1.97 -6.03
C VAL A 17 3.68 -1.62 -4.63
N TRP A 18 3.93 -0.40 -4.15
CA TRP A 18 3.62 -0.02 -2.78
C TRP A 18 2.11 0.06 -2.51
N VAL A 19 1.32 0.65 -3.42
CA VAL A 19 -0.13 0.76 -3.19
C VAL A 19 -0.80 -0.61 -3.28
N ALA A 20 -0.41 -1.46 -4.24
CA ALA A 20 -0.92 -2.82 -4.32
C ALA A 20 -0.54 -3.66 -3.08
N LEU A 21 0.69 -3.53 -2.60
CA LEU A 21 1.17 -4.25 -1.42
C LEU A 21 0.43 -3.81 -0.14
N TRP A 22 0.28 -2.50 0.09
CA TRP A 22 -0.46 -2.00 1.23
C TRP A 22 -1.94 -2.35 1.17
N HIS A 23 -2.53 -2.33 -0.03
CA HIS A 23 -3.91 -2.79 -0.22
C HIS A 23 -4.05 -4.27 0.14
N LEU A 24 -3.12 -5.12 -0.32
CA LEU A 24 -3.07 -6.55 0.02
C LEU A 24 -2.97 -6.75 1.53
N VAL A 25 -2.01 -6.11 2.19
CA VAL A 25 -1.77 -6.26 3.63
C VAL A 25 -2.99 -5.84 4.45
N LEU A 26 -3.58 -4.70 4.13
CA LEU A 26 -4.74 -4.19 4.85
C LEU A 26 -5.99 -5.04 4.60
N THR A 27 -6.19 -5.55 3.37
CA THR A 27 -7.29 -6.49 3.09
C THR A 27 -7.10 -7.79 3.86
N MET A 28 -5.90 -8.36 3.88
CA MET A 28 -5.60 -9.56 4.67
C MET A 28 -5.80 -9.31 6.17
N THR A 29 -5.35 -8.16 6.69
CA THR A 29 -5.57 -7.78 8.08
C THR A 29 -7.06 -7.66 8.39
N ALA A 30 -7.84 -7.05 7.52
CA ALA A 30 -9.29 -6.93 7.68
C ALA A 30 -9.99 -8.30 7.67
N ILE A 31 -9.62 -9.20 6.76
CA ILE A 31 -10.13 -10.59 6.72
C ILE A 31 -9.83 -11.30 8.04
N LEU A 32 -8.60 -11.21 8.53
CA LEU A 32 -8.14 -11.88 9.73
C LEU A 32 -8.81 -11.33 11.00
N THR A 33 -9.01 -10.01 11.08
CA THR A 33 -9.57 -9.36 12.27
C THR A 33 -11.10 -9.39 12.31
N MET A 34 -11.76 -9.32 11.18
CA MET A 34 -13.21 -9.19 11.07
C MET A 34 -13.90 -10.49 10.68
N GLY A 35 -13.13 -11.50 10.21
CA GLY A 35 -13.68 -12.79 9.76
C GLY A 35 -14.52 -12.71 8.49
N ALA A 36 -14.50 -11.57 7.80
CA ALA A 36 -15.25 -11.35 6.55
C ALA A 36 -14.44 -11.79 5.33
N ALA A 37 -15.04 -12.55 4.41
CA ALA A 37 -14.39 -12.94 3.16
C ALA A 37 -14.40 -11.75 2.17
N LEU A 38 -13.36 -10.91 2.24
CA LEU A 38 -13.22 -9.75 1.36
C LEU A 38 -12.49 -10.14 0.06
N PRO A 39 -12.97 -9.71 -1.11
CA PRO A 39 -12.29 -9.98 -2.37
C PRO A 39 -11.00 -9.15 -2.50
N LEU A 40 -9.95 -9.79 -2.99
CA LEU A 40 -8.67 -9.13 -3.27
C LEU A 40 -8.73 -8.35 -4.59
N ALA A 41 -9.14 -7.09 -4.53
CA ALA A 41 -9.23 -6.20 -5.69
C ALA A 41 -7.87 -5.52 -5.96
N LEU A 42 -6.84 -6.29 -6.32
CA LEU A 42 -5.49 -5.75 -6.56
C LEU A 42 -5.39 -4.89 -7.83
N GLY A 43 -6.22 -5.13 -8.85
CA GLY A 43 -6.20 -4.36 -10.10
C GLY A 43 -6.43 -2.86 -9.89
N PRO A 44 -7.54 -2.45 -9.28
CA PRO A 44 -7.78 -1.04 -8.92
C PRO A 44 -6.68 -0.40 -8.09
N ALA A 45 -6.14 -1.12 -7.10
CA ALA A 45 -5.07 -0.63 -6.25
C ALA A 45 -3.77 -0.44 -7.02
N ALA A 46 -3.42 -1.38 -7.89
CA ALA A 46 -2.24 -1.30 -8.75
C ALA A 46 -2.32 -0.11 -9.73
N LEU A 47 -3.48 0.11 -10.35
CA LEU A 47 -3.71 1.26 -11.24
C LEU A 47 -3.64 2.59 -10.48
N ALA A 48 -4.28 2.67 -9.30
CA ALA A 48 -4.19 3.85 -8.45
C ALA A 48 -2.75 4.16 -8.06
N GLY A 49 -1.98 3.12 -7.71
CA GLY A 49 -0.57 3.24 -7.38
C GLY A 49 0.29 3.70 -8.54
N LEU A 50 0.05 3.16 -9.75
CA LEU A 50 0.76 3.57 -10.95
C LEU A 50 0.58 5.08 -11.22
N VAL A 51 -0.67 5.56 -11.21
CA VAL A 51 -0.97 6.99 -11.43
C VAL A 51 -0.35 7.86 -10.32
N ALA A 52 -0.46 7.44 -9.06
CA ALA A 52 0.13 8.17 -7.94
C ALA A 52 1.66 8.20 -8.01
N GLY A 53 2.30 7.10 -8.46
CA GLY A 53 3.74 7.03 -8.69
C GLY A 53 4.20 7.99 -9.79
N VAL A 54 3.49 8.04 -10.92
CA VAL A 54 3.74 9.03 -11.98
C VAL A 54 3.64 10.45 -11.43
N PHE A 55 2.58 10.74 -10.69
CA PHE A 55 2.40 12.06 -10.05
C PHE A 55 3.57 12.42 -9.11
N ALA A 56 4.03 11.44 -8.29
CA ALA A 56 5.18 11.63 -7.42
C ALA A 56 6.47 11.95 -8.20
N GLY A 57 6.66 11.30 -9.37
CA GLY A 57 7.81 11.53 -10.24
C GLY A 57 7.84 12.91 -10.90
N PHE A 58 6.69 13.50 -11.18
CA PHE A 58 6.61 14.85 -11.75
C PHE A 58 6.87 15.97 -10.73
N GLN A 59 6.69 15.71 -9.46
CA GLN A 59 6.83 16.73 -8.44
C GLN A 59 8.31 16.95 -8.07
N ARG A 60 8.72 18.23 -8.00
CA ARG A 60 10.03 18.60 -7.49
C ARG A 60 10.19 18.21 -6.01
N PRO A 61 11.42 17.95 -5.54
CA PRO A 61 11.68 17.44 -4.19
C PRO A 61 11.50 18.52 -3.10
N ALA A 62 10.34 19.12 -3.04
CA ALA A 62 9.97 19.98 -1.93
C ALA A 62 9.02 19.22 -1.02
N SER A 63 9.51 18.70 0.10
CA SER A 63 8.72 18.08 1.15
C SER A 63 7.85 19.11 1.85
N SER A 64 6.76 19.56 1.23
CA SER A 64 5.76 20.35 1.88
C SER A 64 4.64 19.47 2.43
N ARG A 65 4.12 19.82 3.61
CA ARG A 65 2.95 19.16 4.20
C ARG A 65 1.79 19.06 3.21
N ASN A 66 1.60 20.08 2.38
CA ASN A 66 0.56 20.14 1.36
C ASN A 66 0.74 19.06 0.29
N ARG A 67 1.97 18.74 -0.09
CA ARG A 67 2.27 17.66 -1.05
C ARG A 67 1.87 16.29 -0.50
N ARG A 68 2.16 16.01 0.77
CA ARG A 68 1.76 14.76 1.42
C ARG A 68 0.26 14.62 1.46
N ILE A 69 -0.44 15.67 1.88
CA ILE A 69 -1.90 15.69 1.91
C ILE A 69 -2.47 15.48 0.50
N ALA A 70 -1.95 16.19 -0.51
CA ALA A 70 -2.39 16.03 -1.89
C ALA A 70 -2.14 14.61 -2.44
N GLY A 71 -0.98 14.01 -2.13
CA GLY A 71 -0.66 12.66 -2.56
C GLY A 71 -1.54 11.60 -1.89
N ILE A 72 -1.79 11.73 -0.60
CA ILE A 72 -2.70 10.84 0.14
C ILE A 72 -4.13 10.98 -0.41
N ALA A 73 -4.60 12.21 -0.61
CA ALA A 73 -5.92 12.46 -1.18
C ALA A 73 -6.05 11.91 -2.61
N LEU A 74 -4.99 12.04 -3.42
CA LEU A 74 -4.96 11.48 -4.77
C LEU A 74 -5.13 9.95 -4.74
N ILE A 75 -4.36 9.24 -3.93
CA ILE A 75 -4.49 7.78 -3.82
C ILE A 75 -5.88 7.40 -3.32
N ALA A 76 -6.42 8.10 -2.32
CA ALA A 76 -7.75 7.84 -1.80
C ALA A 76 -8.83 8.01 -2.87
N CYS A 77 -8.78 9.11 -3.64
CA CYS A 77 -9.70 9.37 -4.75
C CYS A 77 -9.58 8.31 -5.85
N LEU A 78 -8.36 7.90 -6.21
CA LEU A 78 -8.13 6.90 -7.23
C LEU A 78 -8.59 5.51 -6.78
N LEU A 79 -8.31 5.11 -5.54
CA LEU A 79 -8.81 3.85 -4.98
C LEU A 79 -10.33 3.83 -4.96
N PHE A 80 -10.96 4.92 -4.53
CA PHE A 80 -12.41 5.04 -4.52
C PHE A 80 -12.99 5.00 -5.95
N GLY A 81 -12.40 5.73 -6.89
CA GLY A 81 -12.87 5.79 -8.27
C GLY A 81 -12.71 4.47 -9.02
N PHE A 82 -11.53 3.85 -8.96
CA PHE A 82 -11.26 2.59 -9.66
C PHE A 82 -11.98 1.38 -9.06
N SER A 83 -12.38 1.43 -7.79
CA SER A 83 -13.20 0.40 -7.13
C SER A 83 -14.70 0.71 -7.15
N LEU A 84 -15.13 1.62 -8.02
CA LEU A 84 -16.57 1.98 -8.19
C LEU A 84 -17.25 2.40 -6.87
N GLY A 85 -16.54 3.12 -6.01
CA GLY A 85 -17.05 3.61 -4.74
C GLY A 85 -17.03 2.61 -3.58
N ALA A 86 -16.53 1.40 -3.80
CA ALA A 86 -16.48 0.36 -2.77
C ALA A 86 -15.06 -0.23 -2.60
N PRO A 87 -14.05 0.59 -2.22
CA PRO A 87 -12.71 0.09 -1.96
C PRO A 87 -12.75 -0.90 -0.78
N PHE A 88 -12.01 -2.01 -0.89
CA PHE A 88 -11.92 -3.10 0.10
C PHE A 88 -13.18 -3.97 0.27
N ASP A 89 -14.39 -3.46 0.02
CA ASP A 89 -15.61 -4.17 0.35
C ASP A 89 -16.74 -3.93 -0.67
N PRO A 90 -16.64 -4.53 -1.86
CA PRO A 90 -17.72 -4.44 -2.87
C PRO A 90 -19.00 -5.15 -2.46
N ALA A 91 -18.95 -6.06 -1.47
CA ALA A 91 -20.11 -6.81 -0.98
C ALA A 91 -20.86 -6.12 0.17
N GLY A 92 -20.33 -5.01 0.71
CA GLY A 92 -20.98 -4.27 1.79
C GLY A 92 -20.91 -4.92 3.17
N LEU A 93 -19.91 -5.76 3.41
CA LEU A 93 -19.74 -6.51 4.67
C LEU A 93 -19.17 -5.66 5.80
N LEU A 94 -18.45 -4.58 5.46
CA LEU A 94 -17.80 -3.70 6.43
C LEU A 94 -18.66 -2.49 6.77
N ALA A 95 -18.58 -2.04 8.03
CA ALA A 95 -19.17 -0.77 8.44
C ALA A 95 -18.48 0.41 7.71
N VAL A 96 -19.21 1.50 7.47
CA VAL A 96 -18.70 2.67 6.73
C VAL A 96 -17.41 3.21 7.33
N TRP A 97 -17.32 3.32 8.65
CA TRP A 97 -16.12 3.81 9.33
C TRP A 97 -14.89 2.91 9.12
N GLN A 98 -15.09 1.57 9.02
CA GLN A 98 -14.02 0.60 8.76
C GLN A 98 -13.46 0.78 7.35
N ARG A 99 -14.34 0.98 6.35
CA ARG A 99 -13.94 1.26 4.96
C ARG A 99 -13.15 2.56 4.86
N VAL A 100 -13.62 3.61 5.53
CA VAL A 100 -12.94 4.90 5.57
C VAL A 100 -11.57 4.76 6.23
N LEU A 101 -11.48 4.04 7.35
CA LEU A 101 -10.22 3.79 8.04
C LEU A 101 -9.23 3.05 7.15
N LEU A 102 -9.65 1.95 6.51
CA LEU A 102 -8.80 1.19 5.59
C LEU A 102 -8.33 2.03 4.40
N LEU A 103 -9.23 2.84 3.82
CA LEU A 103 -8.91 3.74 2.72
C LEU A 103 -7.85 4.77 3.13
N VAL A 104 -8.01 5.41 4.29
CA VAL A 104 -7.06 6.40 4.81
C VAL A 104 -5.71 5.74 5.11
N LEU A 105 -5.70 4.58 5.76
CA LEU A 105 -4.47 3.84 6.07
C LEU A 105 -3.73 3.40 4.81
N ALA A 106 -4.44 2.83 3.81
CA ALA A 106 -3.86 2.41 2.55
C ALA A 106 -3.24 3.59 1.78
N SER A 107 -3.96 4.71 1.74
CA SER A 107 -3.52 5.92 1.03
C SER A 107 -2.32 6.57 1.72
N ALA A 108 -2.36 6.69 3.05
CA ALA A 108 -1.26 7.26 3.83
C ALA A 108 -0.01 6.38 3.76
N ALA A 109 -0.13 5.09 4.02
CA ALA A 109 0.99 4.16 3.98
C ALA A 109 1.57 4.04 2.56
N GLY A 110 0.71 3.95 1.54
CA GLY A 110 1.11 3.92 0.15
C GLY A 110 1.90 5.17 -0.24
N TRP A 111 1.37 6.36 0.04
CA TRP A 111 2.04 7.61 -0.30
C TRP A 111 3.38 7.79 0.44
N LEU A 112 3.43 7.52 1.74
CA LEU A 112 4.65 7.63 2.53
C LEU A 112 5.74 6.67 2.03
N SER A 113 5.36 5.47 1.62
CA SER A 113 6.29 4.49 1.05
C SER A 113 6.81 4.94 -0.31
N ILE A 114 5.95 5.50 -1.18
CA ILE A 114 6.34 6.11 -2.45
C ILE A 114 7.32 7.26 -2.20
N GLU A 115 6.97 8.19 -1.32
CA GLU A 115 7.79 9.38 -1.01
C GLU A 115 9.19 9.00 -0.54
N LYS A 116 9.30 8.01 0.35
CA LYS A 116 10.58 7.51 0.87
C LYS A 116 11.42 6.81 -0.20
N THR A 117 10.78 6.06 -1.09
CA THR A 117 11.48 5.28 -2.13
C THR A 117 11.90 6.17 -3.30
N VAL A 118 10.99 7.01 -3.79
CA VAL A 118 11.25 7.92 -4.92
C VAL A 118 12.30 8.96 -4.54
N GLY A 119 12.24 9.51 -3.31
CA GLY A 119 13.24 10.45 -2.81
C GLY A 119 13.52 11.59 -3.77
N PRO A 120 14.81 11.88 -4.09
CA PRO A 120 15.20 12.94 -4.99
C PRO A 120 15.13 12.57 -6.49
N ALA A 121 14.52 11.43 -6.85
CA ALA A 121 14.39 11.03 -8.25
C ALA A 121 13.63 12.07 -9.06
N THR A 122 14.17 12.41 -10.24
CA THR A 122 13.58 13.38 -11.17
C THR A 122 12.86 12.66 -12.30
N ALA A 123 11.88 13.31 -12.92
CA ALA A 123 11.13 12.75 -14.05
C ALA A 123 12.00 12.42 -15.29
N GLY A 124 13.21 12.99 -15.36
CA GLY A 124 14.15 12.79 -16.47
C GLY A 124 14.93 11.48 -16.41
N CYS A 125 15.91 11.35 -17.32
CA CYS A 125 16.86 10.24 -17.29
C CYS A 125 17.74 10.32 -16.05
N MET A 126 17.80 9.22 -15.31
CA MET A 126 18.70 9.08 -14.17
C MET A 126 20.07 8.60 -14.62
N ALA A 127 21.13 9.08 -13.97
CA ALA A 127 22.45 8.48 -14.08
C ALA A 127 22.39 7.01 -13.60
N ARG A 128 23.25 6.16 -14.17
CA ARG A 128 23.27 4.72 -13.81
C ARG A 128 23.32 4.48 -12.29
N TYR A 129 24.19 5.21 -11.61
CA TYR A 129 24.34 5.12 -10.15
C TYR A 129 23.02 5.49 -9.40
N ALA A 130 22.36 6.57 -9.82
CA ALA A 130 21.10 6.99 -9.22
C ALA A 130 19.96 5.97 -9.44
N ALA A 131 19.97 5.30 -10.61
CA ALA A 131 19.02 4.23 -10.88
C ALA A 131 19.29 3.00 -10.01
N GLU A 132 20.55 2.58 -9.88
CA GLU A 132 20.96 1.47 -9.01
C GLU A 132 20.57 1.73 -7.56
N GLU A 133 20.87 2.93 -7.04
CA GLU A 133 20.50 3.32 -5.67
C GLU A 133 18.98 3.33 -5.46
N PHE A 134 18.22 3.80 -6.44
CA PHE A 134 16.77 3.79 -6.40
C PHE A 134 16.20 2.37 -6.29
N TYR A 135 16.65 1.45 -7.16
CA TYR A 135 16.19 0.07 -7.14
C TYR A 135 16.63 -0.67 -5.88
N LEU A 136 17.80 -0.37 -5.35
CA LEU A 136 18.24 -0.90 -4.05
C LEU A 136 17.31 -0.45 -2.91
N ARG A 137 16.93 0.83 -2.87
CA ARG A 137 15.97 1.33 -1.86
C ARG A 137 14.62 0.62 -1.97
N LEU A 138 14.13 0.41 -3.20
CA LEU A 138 12.87 -0.32 -3.43
C LEU A 138 12.98 -1.76 -2.92
N LEU A 139 14.05 -2.47 -3.28
CA LEU A 139 14.28 -3.86 -2.85
C LEU A 139 14.44 -3.97 -1.33
N TRP A 140 15.18 -3.06 -0.70
CA TRP A 140 15.31 -3.00 0.76
C TRP A 140 13.96 -2.79 1.44
N GLY A 141 13.16 -1.85 0.94
CA GLY A 141 11.81 -1.60 1.45
C GLY A 141 10.90 -2.81 1.34
N LEU A 142 10.90 -3.48 0.18
CA LEU A 142 10.14 -4.71 -0.04
C LEU A 142 10.64 -5.86 0.82
N GLY A 143 11.95 -6.05 0.92
CA GLY A 143 12.55 -7.08 1.77
C GLY A 143 12.17 -6.90 3.25
N LEU A 144 12.25 -5.67 3.76
CA LEU A 144 11.82 -5.36 5.12
C LEU A 144 10.34 -5.63 5.33
N MET A 145 9.49 -5.22 4.38
CA MET A 145 8.04 -5.45 4.45
C MET A 145 7.71 -6.94 4.45
N MET A 146 8.34 -7.71 3.56
CA MET A 146 8.17 -9.17 3.51
C MET A 146 8.65 -9.84 4.79
N PHE A 147 9.78 -9.40 5.35
CA PHE A 147 10.27 -9.91 6.63
C PHE A 147 9.26 -9.65 7.75
N VAL A 148 8.74 -8.42 7.86
CA VAL A 148 7.72 -8.08 8.87
C VAL A 148 6.47 -8.94 8.71
N LEU A 149 6.00 -9.18 7.48
CA LEU A 149 4.83 -10.03 7.23
C LEU A 149 5.07 -11.49 7.63
N ILE A 150 6.24 -12.05 7.28
CA ILE A 150 6.60 -13.43 7.63
C ILE A 150 6.64 -13.62 9.16
N VAL A 151 7.08 -12.61 9.90
CA VAL A 151 7.13 -12.68 11.38
C VAL A 151 5.77 -12.36 12.00
N ALA A 152 5.07 -11.34 11.52
CA ALA A 152 3.81 -10.87 12.11
C ALA A 152 2.66 -11.86 11.95
N VAL A 153 2.56 -12.53 10.78
CA VAL A 153 1.44 -13.45 10.50
C VAL A 153 1.40 -14.65 11.46
N PRO A 154 2.49 -15.43 11.65
CA PRO A 154 2.45 -16.54 12.62
C PRO A 154 2.20 -16.05 14.05
N PHE A 155 2.75 -14.91 14.44
CA PHE A 155 2.52 -14.34 15.77
C PHE A 155 1.05 -13.97 15.98
N TYR A 156 0.43 -13.35 14.99
CA TYR A 156 -1.00 -13.04 14.99
C TYR A 156 -1.85 -14.31 15.11
N VAL A 157 -1.55 -15.35 14.31
CA VAL A 157 -2.27 -16.64 14.36
C VAL A 157 -2.16 -17.26 15.74
N MET A 158 -0.96 -17.26 16.34
CA MET A 158 -0.76 -17.77 17.71
C MET A 158 -1.65 -17.05 18.74
N VAL A 159 -1.67 -15.72 18.71
CA VAL A 159 -2.48 -14.91 19.62
C VAL A 159 -3.97 -15.19 19.42
N MET A 160 -4.44 -15.22 18.17
CA MET A 160 -5.86 -15.46 17.87
C MET A 160 -6.32 -16.87 18.22
N THR A 161 -5.49 -17.89 17.99
CA THR A 161 -5.80 -19.26 18.40
C THR A 161 -5.83 -19.41 19.92
N SER A 162 -4.93 -18.74 20.63
CA SER A 162 -4.91 -18.73 22.10
C SER A 162 -6.17 -18.09 22.68
N LEU A 163 -6.61 -16.96 22.12
CA LEU A 163 -7.84 -16.29 22.55
C LEU A 163 -9.10 -17.11 22.22
N LYS A 164 -9.13 -17.75 21.05
CA LYS A 164 -10.25 -18.57 20.60
C LYS A 164 -10.42 -19.84 21.46
N SER A 165 -9.31 -20.46 21.87
CA SER A 165 -9.36 -21.64 22.76
C SER A 165 -9.93 -21.32 24.13
N GLN A 166 -9.65 -20.14 24.68
CA GLN A 166 -10.25 -19.71 25.95
C GLN A 166 -11.76 -19.45 25.82
N GLN A 167 -12.22 -18.85 24.74
CA GLN A 167 -13.63 -18.63 24.48
C GLN A 167 -14.40 -19.96 24.30
N SER A 168 -13.82 -20.95 23.61
CA SER A 168 -14.43 -22.24 23.41
C SER A 168 -14.54 -23.06 24.71
N LEU A 169 -13.58 -22.89 25.62
CA LEU A 169 -13.61 -23.51 26.97
C LEU A 169 -14.66 -22.87 27.88
N LEU A 170 -14.99 -21.59 27.67
CA LEU A 170 -16.03 -20.90 28.42
C LEU A 170 -17.47 -21.21 27.95
N ILE A 171 -17.63 -21.62 26.69
CA ILE A 171 -18.93 -21.90 26.06
C ILE A 171 -19.31 -23.39 26.15
N ASN A 172 -18.33 -24.28 26.24
CA ASN A 172 -18.51 -25.73 26.48
C ASN A 172 -17.67 -26.15 27.70
N PRO A 173 -18.20 -26.03 28.94
CA PRO A 173 -17.53 -26.56 30.11
C PRO A 173 -17.51 -28.11 30.14
#